data_f210e9f33ac8fccdb3843a16b31dbd37
#
_entry.id   f210e9f33ac8fccdb3843a16b31dbd37
#
_cell.length_a   1.000
_cell.length_b   1.000
_cell.length_c   1.000
_cell.angle_alpha   90.00
_cell.angle_beta   90.00
_cell.angle_gamma   90.00
#
_symmetry.space_group_name_H-M   'P 1'
#
loop_
_entity.id
_entity.type
_entity.pdbx_description
1 polymer ?
#
loop_
_entity_poly.entity_id
_entity_poly.type
_entity_poly.pdbx_seq_one_letter_code
_entity_poly.pdbx_strand_id
1 'polypeptide(L)'
;MEKVLGPIKRKLLGELLVESGIVTKDQLWEALERQKSIGGRVGNILVGLGYISEPKLKEFLARQLEIPILNLSMTEIDMDAVKLIPAETAHKLKVIPVGLESDLGRTALIIATSDPTNLEIADIVSFITGLPIQIAFALESDIEMALERHYSTEVEPFNRAVDLMTEEEIKRTILTLVDLLEERGVIKREELIKRMWEKKP
;
A
#
# COMPACT_ATOMS: atom_id res chain seq x y z
N MET A 1 -2.24 -25.17 40.87
CA MET A 1 -0.83 -25.00 40.44
C MET A 1 -0.79 -24.00 39.30
N GLU A 2 -0.56 -22.77 39.67
CA GLU A 2 -0.54 -21.61 38.76
C GLU A 2 0.82 -21.61 38.06
N LYS A 3 0.81 -21.80 36.73
CA LYS A 3 2.03 -21.75 35.94
C LYS A 3 2.36 -20.25 35.74
N VAL A 4 3.26 -19.75 36.59
CA VAL A 4 3.85 -18.42 36.47
C VAL A 4 4.56 -18.35 35.11
N LEU A 5 3.93 -17.73 34.14
CA LEU A 5 4.57 -17.33 32.87
C LEU A 5 5.61 -16.26 33.22
N GLY A 6 6.88 -16.65 33.24
CA GLY A 6 8.01 -15.73 33.37
C GLY A 6 7.95 -14.68 32.21
N PRO A 7 8.62 -13.52 32.37
CA PRO A 7 8.58 -12.48 31.36
C PRO A 7 9.09 -13.05 30.04
N ILE A 8 8.21 -13.03 29.01
CA ILE A 8 8.58 -13.37 27.64
C ILE A 8 9.62 -12.34 27.23
N LYS A 9 10.91 -12.70 27.27
CA LYS A 9 11.97 -11.90 26.66
C LYS A 9 11.67 -11.84 25.15
N ARG A 10 11.05 -10.76 24.70
CA ARG A 10 10.92 -10.47 23.27
C ARG A 10 12.35 -10.34 22.73
N LYS A 11 12.79 -11.33 21.96
CA LYS A 11 14.07 -11.29 21.26
C LYS A 11 14.09 -10.06 20.35
N LEU A 12 15.20 -9.37 20.31
CA LEU A 12 15.38 -8.24 19.41
C LEU A 12 15.48 -8.73 17.96
N LEU A 13 14.98 -7.95 17.01
CA LEU A 13 15.01 -8.28 15.57
C LEU A 13 16.40 -8.73 15.10
N GLY A 14 17.46 -8.05 15.53
CA GLY A 14 18.83 -8.41 15.17
C GLY A 14 19.23 -9.82 15.64
N GLU A 15 18.83 -10.20 16.86
CA GLU A 15 19.10 -11.54 17.40
C GLU A 15 18.37 -12.63 16.60
N LEU A 16 17.12 -12.38 16.21
CA LEU A 16 16.31 -13.29 15.38
C LEU A 16 16.92 -13.47 13.99
N LEU A 17 17.43 -12.39 13.38
CA LEU A 17 18.10 -12.44 12.08
C LEU A 17 19.40 -13.25 12.13
N VAL A 18 20.15 -13.16 13.21
CA VAL A 18 21.37 -13.97 13.42
C VAL A 18 21.02 -15.44 13.66
N GLU A 19 20.03 -15.72 14.51
CA GLU A 19 19.59 -17.10 14.79
C GLU A 19 19.08 -17.82 13.54
N SER A 20 18.40 -17.08 12.66
CA SER A 20 17.93 -17.60 11.38
C SER A 20 19.03 -17.70 10.30
N GLY A 21 20.25 -17.28 10.61
CA GLY A 21 21.37 -17.32 9.67
C GLY A 21 21.30 -16.34 8.51
N ILE A 22 20.39 -15.35 8.58
CA ILE A 22 20.21 -14.34 7.53
C ILE A 22 21.35 -13.31 7.56
N VAL A 23 21.81 -12.95 8.76
CA VAL A 23 22.97 -12.09 8.97
C VAL A 23 23.93 -12.74 9.95
N THR A 24 25.21 -12.39 9.90
CA THR A 24 26.21 -12.87 10.87
C THR A 24 26.21 -11.98 12.12
N LYS A 25 26.85 -12.47 13.20
CA LYS A 25 27.03 -11.68 14.43
C LYS A 25 27.85 -10.41 14.16
N ASP A 26 28.87 -10.50 13.31
CA ASP A 26 29.74 -9.37 12.99
C ASP A 26 28.99 -8.31 12.18
N GLN A 27 28.15 -8.71 11.23
CA GLN A 27 27.27 -7.82 10.48
C GLN A 27 26.24 -7.12 11.39
N LEU A 28 25.66 -7.84 12.33
CA LEU A 28 24.77 -7.24 13.32
C LEU A 28 25.50 -6.25 14.20
N TRP A 29 26.70 -6.61 14.68
CA TRP A 29 27.51 -5.73 15.53
C TRP A 29 27.84 -4.41 14.80
N GLU A 30 28.27 -4.46 13.55
CA GLU A 30 28.53 -3.27 12.73
C GLU A 30 27.28 -2.40 12.56
N ALA A 31 26.13 -3.02 12.29
CA ALA A 31 24.87 -2.30 12.17
C ALA A 31 24.47 -1.62 13.50
N LEU A 32 24.70 -2.25 14.65
CA LEU A 32 24.42 -1.68 15.96
C LEU A 32 25.36 -0.52 16.30
N GLU A 33 26.66 -0.61 15.96
CA GLU A 33 27.60 0.50 16.10
C GLU A 33 27.18 1.69 15.23
N ARG A 34 26.76 1.43 14.00
CA ARG A 34 26.25 2.47 13.11
C ARG A 34 24.96 3.09 13.63
N GLN A 35 24.07 2.27 14.22
CA GLN A 35 22.83 2.75 14.84
C GLN A 35 23.11 3.74 15.98
N LYS A 36 24.13 3.51 16.79
CA LYS A 36 24.52 4.44 17.87
C LYS A 36 24.93 5.79 17.34
N SER A 37 25.53 5.85 16.16
CA SER A 37 26.04 7.08 15.53
C SER A 37 24.99 7.86 14.78
N ILE A 38 24.12 7.18 14.01
CA ILE A 38 23.14 7.82 13.09
C ILE A 38 21.69 7.65 13.52
N GLY A 39 21.40 6.84 14.53
CA GLY A 39 20.04 6.48 14.91
C GLY A 39 19.34 5.56 13.92
N GLY A 40 18.02 5.42 14.05
CA GLY A 40 17.20 4.66 13.13
C GLY A 40 16.96 3.20 13.55
N ARG A 41 16.32 2.43 12.68
CA ARG A 41 15.99 1.02 12.90
C ARG A 41 17.13 0.12 12.40
N VAL A 42 17.56 -0.85 13.20
CA VAL A 42 18.66 -1.77 12.83
C VAL A 42 18.41 -2.52 11.53
N GLY A 43 17.14 -2.89 11.24
CA GLY A 43 16.78 -3.51 9.97
C GLY A 43 17.09 -2.64 8.74
N ASN A 44 16.75 -1.36 8.79
CA ASN A 44 17.05 -0.42 7.70
C ASN A 44 18.56 -0.21 7.53
N ILE A 45 19.31 -0.24 8.62
CA ILE A 45 20.78 -0.12 8.58
C ILE A 45 21.40 -1.35 7.94
N LEU A 46 20.91 -2.56 8.29
CA LEU A 46 21.36 -3.81 7.67
C LEU A 46 21.09 -3.84 6.15
N VAL A 47 19.94 -3.29 5.72
CA VAL A 47 19.62 -3.12 4.30
C VAL A 47 20.56 -2.10 3.65
N GLY A 48 20.78 -0.95 4.29
CA GLY A 48 21.69 0.09 3.78
C GLY A 48 23.16 -0.35 3.69
N LEU A 49 23.59 -1.28 4.54
CA LEU A 49 24.91 -1.93 4.49
C LEU A 49 24.97 -3.07 3.46
N GLY A 50 23.86 -3.44 2.83
CA GLY A 50 23.79 -4.51 1.84
C GLY A 50 23.85 -5.93 2.43
N TYR A 51 23.69 -6.10 3.75
CA TYR A 51 23.76 -7.41 4.41
C TYR A 51 22.48 -8.23 4.23
N ILE A 52 21.36 -7.57 3.98
CA ILE A 52 20.06 -8.17 3.65
C ILE A 52 19.35 -7.27 2.64
N SER A 53 18.62 -7.86 1.71
CA SER A 53 17.73 -7.09 0.84
C SER A 53 16.45 -6.71 1.58
N GLU A 54 15.86 -5.57 1.21
CA GLU A 54 14.61 -5.10 1.83
C GLU A 54 13.46 -6.11 1.70
N PRO A 55 13.20 -6.73 0.52
CA PRO A 55 12.18 -7.76 0.40
C PRO A 55 12.39 -8.95 1.35
N LYS A 56 13.65 -9.41 1.50
CA LYS A 56 13.96 -10.51 2.40
C LYS A 56 13.77 -10.16 3.86
N LEU A 57 14.06 -8.92 4.23
CA LEU A 57 13.78 -8.43 5.59
C LEU A 57 12.28 -8.40 5.86
N LYS A 58 11.48 -7.90 4.93
CA LYS A 58 10.03 -7.83 5.06
C LYS A 58 9.39 -9.22 5.13
N GLU A 59 9.83 -10.15 4.27
CA GLU A 59 9.41 -11.55 4.32
C GLU A 59 9.73 -12.20 5.66
N PHE A 60 10.93 -11.96 6.18
CA PHE A 60 11.33 -12.46 7.50
C PHE A 60 10.43 -11.91 8.61
N LEU A 61 10.14 -10.61 8.58
CA LEU A 61 9.23 -9.97 9.53
C LEU A 61 7.81 -10.56 9.45
N ALA A 62 7.30 -10.78 8.24
CA ALA A 62 6.00 -11.40 8.05
C ALA A 62 5.94 -12.79 8.70
N ARG A 63 6.97 -13.62 8.50
CA ARG A 63 7.08 -14.95 9.14
C ARG A 63 7.12 -14.86 10.66
N GLN A 64 7.87 -13.90 11.22
CA GLN A 64 7.98 -13.72 12.67
C GLN A 64 6.67 -13.24 13.32
N LEU A 65 5.84 -12.54 12.56
CA LEU A 65 4.53 -12.05 12.98
C LEU A 65 3.39 -13.02 12.63
N GLU A 66 3.73 -14.21 12.10
CA GLU A 66 2.75 -15.21 11.65
C GLU A 66 1.76 -14.67 10.59
N ILE A 67 2.18 -13.67 9.82
CA ILE A 67 1.39 -13.09 8.74
C ILE A 67 1.47 -14.01 7.50
N PRO A 68 0.33 -14.37 6.86
CA PRO A 68 0.33 -15.18 5.66
C PRO A 68 1.18 -14.56 4.56
N ILE A 69 1.97 -15.37 3.85
CA ILE A 69 2.75 -14.95 2.69
C ILE A 69 2.03 -15.45 1.44
N LEU A 70 1.64 -14.53 0.56
CA LEU A 70 0.92 -14.82 -0.66
C LEU A 70 1.82 -14.67 -1.88
N ASN A 71 1.67 -15.60 -2.83
CA ASN A 71 2.16 -15.44 -4.19
C ASN A 71 0.99 -14.98 -5.06
N LEU A 72 0.93 -13.68 -5.36
CA LEU A 72 -0.19 -13.07 -6.08
C LEU A 72 -0.31 -13.56 -7.53
N SER A 73 0.77 -14.13 -8.11
CA SER A 73 0.70 -14.73 -9.44
C SER A 73 -0.07 -16.06 -9.46
N MET A 74 -0.22 -16.71 -8.30
CA MET A 74 -0.92 -17.98 -8.12
C MET A 74 -2.21 -17.83 -7.30
N THR A 75 -2.45 -16.66 -6.73
CA THR A 75 -3.61 -16.39 -5.89
C THR A 75 -4.73 -15.84 -6.77
N GLU A 76 -5.91 -16.44 -6.67
CA GLU A 76 -7.12 -15.89 -7.29
C GLU A 76 -7.56 -14.67 -6.50
N ILE A 77 -7.68 -13.53 -7.19
CA ILE A 77 -8.08 -12.26 -6.60
C ILE A 77 -9.57 -12.05 -6.86
N ASP A 78 -10.32 -11.86 -5.78
CA ASP A 78 -11.76 -11.62 -5.83
C ASP A 78 -12.03 -10.16 -6.29
N MET A 79 -12.69 -10.03 -7.45
CA MET A 79 -13.03 -8.72 -8.01
C MET A 79 -14.04 -7.93 -7.17
N ASP A 80 -14.86 -8.59 -6.36
CA ASP A 80 -15.76 -7.89 -5.45
C ASP A 80 -14.99 -7.31 -4.26
N ALA A 81 -13.92 -7.96 -3.80
CA ALA A 81 -13.00 -7.38 -2.84
C ALA A 81 -12.21 -6.20 -3.43
N VAL A 82 -11.76 -6.30 -4.69
CA VAL A 82 -11.02 -5.22 -5.39
C VAL A 82 -11.85 -3.94 -5.46
N LYS A 83 -13.15 -4.03 -5.73
CA LYS A 83 -14.08 -2.88 -5.82
C LYS A 83 -14.26 -2.14 -4.49
N LEU A 84 -13.92 -2.74 -3.35
CA LEU A 84 -14.07 -2.12 -2.02
C LEU A 84 -13.05 -1.02 -1.77
N ILE A 85 -11.90 -1.03 -2.45
CA ILE A 85 -10.85 -0.02 -2.30
C ILE A 85 -10.73 0.76 -3.62
N PRO A 86 -10.85 2.11 -3.59
CA PRO A 86 -10.62 2.92 -4.78
C PRO A 86 -9.20 2.75 -5.34
N ALA A 87 -9.05 2.73 -6.67
CA ALA A 87 -7.78 2.56 -7.37
C ALA A 87 -6.68 3.49 -6.86
N GLU A 88 -6.99 4.79 -6.70
CA GLU A 88 -6.05 5.79 -6.19
C GLU A 88 -5.52 5.42 -4.80
N THR A 89 -6.40 4.93 -3.91
CA THR A 89 -6.03 4.52 -2.56
C THR A 89 -5.17 3.25 -2.60
N ALA A 90 -5.54 2.26 -3.41
CA ALA A 90 -4.80 1.02 -3.56
C ALA A 90 -3.37 1.27 -4.07
N HIS A 91 -3.20 2.12 -5.09
CA HIS A 91 -1.89 2.52 -5.61
C HIS A 91 -1.08 3.33 -4.58
N LYS A 92 -1.71 4.30 -3.91
CA LYS A 92 -1.04 5.15 -2.91
C LYS A 92 -0.52 4.35 -1.71
N LEU A 93 -1.31 3.39 -1.23
CA LEU A 93 -0.95 2.55 -0.09
C LEU A 93 -0.13 1.32 -0.49
N LYS A 94 0.02 1.04 -1.80
CA LYS A 94 0.63 -0.18 -2.34
C LYS A 94 0.00 -1.43 -1.73
N VAL A 95 -1.31 -1.55 -1.83
CA VAL A 95 -2.10 -2.68 -1.33
C VAL A 95 -3.01 -3.22 -2.41
N ILE A 96 -3.21 -4.53 -2.41
CA ILE A 96 -4.19 -5.19 -3.27
C ILE A 96 -5.18 -5.98 -2.40
N PRO A 97 -6.51 -5.72 -2.49
CA PRO A 97 -7.51 -6.59 -1.90
C PRO A 97 -7.47 -7.96 -2.57
N VAL A 98 -7.43 -9.01 -1.78
CA VAL A 98 -7.31 -10.39 -2.28
C VAL A 98 -8.64 -11.11 -2.25
N GLY A 99 -9.40 -10.92 -1.19
CA GLY A 99 -10.68 -11.59 -1.02
C GLY A 99 -11.35 -11.26 0.31
N LEU A 100 -12.52 -11.83 0.50
CA LEU A 100 -13.30 -11.72 1.72
C LEU A 100 -13.30 -13.08 2.45
N GLU A 101 -12.91 -13.07 3.71
CA GLU A 101 -13.00 -14.25 4.57
C GLU A 101 -14.14 -14.07 5.58
N SER A 102 -15.01 -15.07 5.65
CA SER A 102 -16.13 -15.05 6.59
C SER A 102 -15.94 -16.15 7.63
N ASP A 103 -15.79 -15.76 8.91
CA ASP A 103 -15.74 -16.68 10.03
C ASP A 103 -16.76 -16.28 11.10
N LEU A 104 -17.55 -17.25 11.58
CA LEU A 104 -18.57 -17.09 12.62
C LEU A 104 -19.50 -15.86 12.42
N GLY A 105 -19.84 -15.54 11.16
CA GLY A 105 -20.71 -14.42 10.82
C GLY A 105 -20.03 -13.05 10.80
N ARG A 106 -18.70 -13.02 10.87
CA ARG A 106 -17.90 -11.81 10.68
C ARG A 106 -17.14 -11.93 9.37
N THR A 107 -17.28 -10.94 8.51
CA THR A 107 -16.54 -10.87 7.25
C THR A 107 -15.36 -9.93 7.42
N ALA A 108 -14.18 -10.39 7.08
CA ALA A 108 -12.95 -9.62 7.05
C ALA A 108 -12.44 -9.48 5.61
N LEU A 109 -11.86 -8.35 5.28
CA LEU A 109 -11.19 -8.13 4.00
C LEU A 109 -9.71 -8.51 4.14
N ILE A 110 -9.26 -9.41 3.28
CA ILE A 110 -7.84 -9.78 3.17
C ILE A 110 -7.18 -8.82 2.19
N ILE A 111 -6.14 -8.13 2.65
CA ILE A 111 -5.30 -7.27 1.82
C ILE A 111 -3.87 -7.78 1.79
N ALA A 112 -3.23 -7.76 0.62
CA ALA A 112 -1.81 -8.03 0.50
C ALA A 112 -1.02 -6.71 0.43
N THR A 113 0.08 -6.64 1.18
CA THR A 113 1.01 -5.51 1.22
C THR A 113 2.45 -5.98 1.30
N SER A 114 3.38 -5.18 0.81
CA SER A 114 4.82 -5.44 0.96
C SER A 114 5.38 -4.93 2.31
N ASP A 115 4.59 -4.21 3.10
CA ASP A 115 4.96 -3.76 4.44
C ASP A 115 3.93 -4.18 5.49
N PRO A 116 3.98 -5.45 5.95
CA PRO A 116 3.01 -5.99 6.89
C PRO A 116 3.14 -5.40 8.30
N THR A 117 4.17 -4.60 8.55
CA THR A 117 4.40 -3.94 9.84
C THR A 117 3.77 -2.56 9.94
N ASN A 118 3.29 -2.02 8.82
CA ASN A 118 2.63 -0.73 8.77
C ASN A 118 1.13 -0.86 9.09
N LEU A 119 0.79 -0.70 10.37
CA LEU A 119 -0.59 -0.80 10.84
C LEU A 119 -1.50 0.31 10.34
N GLU A 120 -0.96 1.46 9.93
CA GLU A 120 -1.74 2.57 9.37
C GLU A 120 -2.50 2.14 8.10
N ILE A 121 -1.92 1.23 7.32
CA ILE A 121 -2.58 0.67 6.13
C ILE A 121 -3.89 -0.01 6.51
N ALA A 122 -3.86 -0.88 7.53
CA ALA A 122 -5.05 -1.60 7.97
C ALA A 122 -6.12 -0.63 8.52
N ASP A 123 -5.70 0.39 9.28
CA ASP A 123 -6.62 1.38 9.84
C ASP A 123 -7.31 2.20 8.74
N ILE A 124 -6.55 2.68 7.74
CA ILE A 124 -7.10 3.44 6.61
C ILE A 124 -8.07 2.58 5.80
N VAL A 125 -7.66 1.35 5.45
CA VAL A 125 -8.51 0.45 4.66
C VAL A 125 -9.75 0.04 5.44
N SER A 126 -9.64 -0.25 6.74
CA SER A 126 -10.79 -0.55 7.59
C SER A 126 -11.77 0.62 7.66
N PHE A 127 -11.26 1.85 7.74
CA PHE A 127 -12.09 3.07 7.75
C PHE A 127 -12.87 3.23 6.44
N ILE A 128 -12.22 2.97 5.29
CA ILE A 128 -12.84 3.11 3.97
C ILE A 128 -13.89 2.04 3.71
N THR A 129 -13.58 0.78 4.07
CA THR A 129 -14.41 -0.39 3.74
C THR A 129 -15.47 -0.70 4.80
N GLY A 130 -15.26 -0.22 6.03
CA GLY A 130 -16.08 -0.59 7.19
C GLY A 130 -15.89 -2.05 7.66
N LEU A 131 -14.87 -2.75 7.13
CA LEU A 131 -14.60 -4.15 7.41
C LEU A 131 -13.35 -4.31 8.29
N PRO A 132 -13.29 -5.35 9.13
CA PRO A 132 -12.04 -5.82 9.73
C PRO A 132 -11.05 -6.20 8.64
N ILE A 133 -9.76 -5.91 8.85
CA ILE A 133 -8.70 -6.17 7.88
C ILE A 133 -7.81 -7.29 8.36
N GLN A 134 -7.54 -8.24 7.48
CA GLN A 134 -6.48 -9.23 7.62
C GLN A 134 -5.35 -8.88 6.66
N ILE A 135 -4.13 -8.76 7.20
CA ILE A 135 -2.94 -8.45 6.41
C ILE A 135 -2.29 -9.74 5.95
N ALA A 136 -1.94 -9.80 4.66
CA ALA A 136 -1.05 -10.78 4.08
C ALA A 136 0.19 -10.08 3.51
N PHE A 137 1.33 -10.75 3.52
CA PHE A 137 2.54 -10.26 2.88
C PHE A 137 2.61 -10.74 1.44
N ALA A 138 2.98 -9.84 0.53
CA ALA A 138 3.39 -10.19 -0.84
C ALA A 138 4.60 -9.35 -1.27
N LEU A 139 5.32 -9.81 -2.29
CA LEU A 139 6.43 -9.05 -2.85
C LEU A 139 5.90 -7.76 -3.52
N GLU A 140 6.66 -6.68 -3.41
CA GLU A 140 6.26 -5.39 -3.99
C GLU A 140 6.04 -5.48 -5.51
N SER A 141 6.91 -6.21 -6.22
CA SER A 141 6.74 -6.47 -7.65
C SER A 141 5.43 -7.18 -8.00
N ASP A 142 5.01 -8.14 -7.15
CA ASP A 142 3.77 -8.88 -7.37
C ASP A 142 2.54 -8.00 -7.10
N ILE A 143 2.64 -7.10 -6.10
CA ILE A 143 1.60 -6.12 -5.80
C ILE A 143 1.46 -5.12 -6.95
N GLU A 144 2.55 -4.58 -7.47
CA GLU A 144 2.54 -3.65 -8.60
C GLU A 144 1.90 -4.29 -9.83
N MET A 145 2.30 -5.51 -10.18
CA MET A 145 1.67 -6.27 -11.28
C MET A 145 0.18 -6.55 -11.04
N ALA A 146 -0.21 -6.85 -9.80
CA ALA A 146 -1.61 -7.09 -9.47
C ALA A 146 -2.43 -5.78 -9.53
N LEU A 147 -1.90 -4.66 -9.04
CA LEU A 147 -2.53 -3.35 -9.16
C LEU A 147 -2.75 -2.96 -10.62
N GLU A 148 -1.74 -3.10 -11.46
CA GLU A 148 -1.87 -2.86 -12.91
C GLU A 148 -2.94 -3.76 -13.54
N ARG A 149 -2.97 -5.05 -13.19
CA ARG A 149 -3.91 -6.01 -13.78
C ARG A 149 -5.36 -5.76 -13.39
N HIS A 150 -5.60 -5.39 -12.12
CA HIS A 150 -6.95 -5.35 -11.57
C HIS A 150 -7.55 -3.95 -11.46
N TYR A 151 -6.71 -2.91 -11.47
CA TYR A 151 -7.16 -1.51 -11.41
C TYR A 151 -6.91 -0.70 -12.69
N SER A 152 -6.21 -1.26 -13.69
CA SER A 152 -5.89 -0.55 -14.95
C SER A 152 -7.11 -0.29 -15.84
N THR A 153 -8.30 -0.79 -15.48
CA THR A 153 -9.43 -0.80 -16.40
C THR A 153 -10.31 0.47 -16.33
N GLU A 154 -10.19 1.34 -15.35
CA GLU A 154 -11.13 2.46 -15.19
C GLU A 154 -10.55 3.88 -15.35
N VAL A 155 -9.25 4.08 -15.20
CA VAL A 155 -8.65 5.43 -15.25
C VAL A 155 -7.77 5.66 -16.48
N GLU A 156 -7.22 4.60 -17.07
CA GLU A 156 -6.34 4.68 -18.23
C GLU A 156 -6.97 5.22 -19.52
N PRO A 157 -8.24 4.89 -19.90
CA PRO A 157 -8.77 5.39 -21.16
C PRO A 157 -8.92 6.91 -21.17
N PHE A 158 -9.26 7.51 -20.02
CA PHE A 158 -9.48 8.96 -19.94
C PHE A 158 -8.15 9.74 -19.89
N ASN A 159 -7.21 9.33 -19.02
CA ASN A 159 -5.91 9.98 -18.92
C ASN A 159 -5.09 9.82 -20.21
N ARG A 160 -5.09 8.61 -20.79
CA ARG A 160 -4.40 8.35 -22.07
C ARG A 160 -5.06 9.08 -23.23
N ALA A 161 -6.39 9.23 -23.21
CA ALA A 161 -7.10 10.05 -24.20
C ALA A 161 -6.72 11.53 -24.06
N VAL A 162 -6.61 12.05 -22.82
CA VAL A 162 -6.20 13.43 -22.57
C VAL A 162 -4.73 13.67 -22.96
N ASP A 163 -3.83 12.73 -22.69
CA ASP A 163 -2.40 12.82 -23.07
C ASP A 163 -2.16 12.78 -24.58
N LEU A 164 -3.09 12.18 -25.33
CA LEU A 164 -3.06 12.13 -26.80
C LEU A 164 -3.83 13.27 -27.47
N MET A 165 -4.58 14.06 -26.69
CA MET A 165 -5.35 15.19 -27.22
C MET A 165 -4.44 16.38 -27.53
N THR A 166 -4.69 16.99 -28.69
CA THR A 166 -4.08 18.27 -29.02
C THR A 166 -4.62 19.40 -28.12
N GLU A 167 -3.87 20.48 -28.00
CA GLU A 167 -4.30 21.66 -27.21
C GLU A 167 -5.67 22.19 -27.65
N GLU A 168 -5.99 22.10 -28.95
CA GLU A 168 -7.27 22.48 -29.52
C GLU A 168 -8.41 21.55 -29.10
N GLU A 169 -8.16 20.25 -29.05
CA GLU A 169 -9.15 19.26 -28.62
C GLU A 169 -9.42 19.38 -27.11
N ILE A 170 -8.39 19.64 -26.30
CA ILE A 170 -8.56 19.92 -24.88
C ILE A 170 -9.41 21.17 -24.65
N LYS A 171 -9.13 22.25 -25.37
CA LYS A 171 -9.94 23.48 -25.29
C LYS A 171 -11.40 23.23 -25.67
N ARG A 172 -11.64 22.49 -26.75
CA ARG A 172 -12.99 22.13 -27.19
C ARG A 172 -13.73 21.30 -26.15
N THR A 173 -13.07 20.31 -25.57
CA THR A 173 -13.64 19.43 -24.52
C THR A 173 -14.00 20.24 -23.27
N ILE A 174 -13.11 21.12 -22.81
CA ILE A 174 -13.35 22.00 -21.65
C ILE A 174 -14.55 22.92 -21.94
N LEU A 175 -14.63 23.53 -23.12
CA LEU A 175 -15.76 24.40 -23.46
C LEU A 175 -17.09 23.63 -23.47
N THR A 176 -17.11 22.43 -24.05
CA THR A 176 -18.30 21.57 -24.06
C THR A 176 -18.73 21.18 -22.64
N LEU A 177 -17.77 20.85 -21.74
CA LEU A 177 -18.06 20.56 -20.33
C LEU A 177 -18.63 21.78 -19.60
N VAL A 178 -18.10 22.98 -19.85
CA VAL A 178 -18.60 24.23 -19.27
C VAL A 178 -20.03 24.48 -19.73
N ASP A 179 -20.31 24.32 -21.02
CA ASP A 179 -21.66 24.48 -21.59
C ASP A 179 -22.67 23.50 -20.95
N LEU A 180 -22.31 22.21 -20.83
CA LEU A 180 -23.15 21.19 -20.22
C LEU A 180 -23.42 21.46 -18.72
N LEU A 181 -22.42 21.97 -17.98
CA LEU A 181 -22.58 22.30 -16.57
C LEU A 181 -23.43 23.57 -16.38
N GLU A 182 -23.34 24.52 -17.31
CA GLU A 182 -24.18 25.73 -17.35
C GLU A 182 -25.64 25.39 -17.66
N GLU A 183 -25.88 24.53 -18.67
CA GLU A 183 -27.21 24.03 -19.01
C GLU A 183 -27.89 23.29 -17.88
N ARG A 184 -27.10 22.56 -17.06
CA ARG A 184 -27.61 21.87 -15.86
C ARG A 184 -27.71 22.76 -14.63
N GLY A 185 -27.36 24.04 -14.75
CA GLY A 185 -27.43 25.02 -13.66
C GLY A 185 -26.41 24.77 -12.52
N VAL A 186 -25.37 23.97 -12.78
CA VAL A 186 -24.34 23.63 -11.77
C VAL A 186 -23.34 24.76 -11.60
N ILE A 187 -23.01 25.48 -12.71
CA ILE A 187 -22.11 26.64 -12.69
C ILE A 187 -22.66 27.78 -13.53
N LYS A 188 -22.19 28.98 -13.21
CA LYS A 188 -22.38 30.15 -14.08
C LYS A 188 -21.04 30.50 -14.71
N ARG A 189 -21.00 30.62 -16.05
CA ARG A 189 -19.77 30.92 -16.81
C ARG A 189 -19.06 32.17 -16.31
N GLU A 190 -19.80 33.20 -15.91
CA GLU A 190 -19.25 34.44 -15.34
C GLU A 190 -18.51 34.21 -14.02
N GLU A 191 -19.02 33.33 -13.15
CA GLU A 191 -18.39 33.00 -11.89
C GLU A 191 -17.11 32.15 -12.08
N LEU A 192 -17.13 31.23 -13.06
CA LEU A 192 -15.95 30.46 -13.45
C LEU A 192 -14.82 31.36 -13.96
N ILE A 193 -15.14 32.30 -14.87
CA ILE A 193 -14.18 33.25 -15.41
C ILE A 193 -13.60 34.13 -14.31
N LYS A 194 -14.44 34.65 -13.41
CA LYS A 194 -13.99 35.46 -12.29
C LYS A 194 -12.99 34.71 -11.40
N ARG A 195 -13.28 33.45 -11.02
CA ARG A 195 -12.37 32.60 -10.21
C ARG A 195 -11.07 32.26 -10.92
N MET A 196 -11.08 32.10 -12.24
CA MET A 196 -9.84 31.85 -13.01
C MET A 196 -8.91 33.05 -13.02
N TRP A 197 -9.45 34.29 -13.03
CA TRP A 197 -8.64 35.51 -13.01
C TRP A 197 -8.17 35.90 -11.58
N GLU A 198 -8.93 35.55 -10.56
CA GLU A 198 -8.56 35.78 -9.15
C GLU A 198 -7.41 34.87 -8.66
N LYS A 199 -7.14 33.75 -9.34
CA LYS A 199 -6.06 32.78 -9.01
C LYS A 199 -4.78 32.96 -9.83
N LYS A 200 -4.63 34.01 -10.61
CA LYS A 200 -3.37 34.29 -11.30
C LYS A 200 -2.38 34.88 -10.27
N PRO A 201 -1.17 34.20 -10.04
CA PRO A 201 -0.15 34.71 -9.13
C PRO A 201 0.38 36.06 -9.55
#